data_c39d8ccb3e6c226dbb9de00e33306c50
#
_entry.id   c39d8ccb3e6c226dbb9de00e33306c50
#
_cell.length_a   1.000
_cell.length_b   1.000
_cell.length_c   1.000
_cell.angle_alpha   90.00
_cell.angle_beta   90.00
_cell.angle_gamma   90.00
#
_symmetry.space_group_name_H-M   'P 1'
#
loop_
_entity.id
_entity.type
_entity.pdbx_description
1 polymer ?
#
loop_
_entity_poly.entity_id
_entity_poly.type
_entity_poly.pdbx_seq_one_letter_code
_entity_poly.pdbx_strand_id
1 'polypeptide(L)'
;MKALADKNTFTPDEERALKELTNSLKNLLGEQLVKLALFGSRARGDYDKESDIDIAIIVRGLTRELKNQIFNMVADIEFKHFVPLSTLVLSQEDFEHLKKRERRIALDIEKEGVSL
;
A
#
# COMPACT_ATOMS: atom_id res chain seq x y z
N MET A 1 -5.48 0.34 17.04
CA MET A 1 -5.28 0.19 15.60
C MET A 1 -6.27 1.05 14.84
N LYS A 2 -5.79 1.85 13.94
CA LYS A 2 -6.67 2.62 13.07
C LYS A 2 -7.12 1.75 11.92
N ALA A 3 -8.42 1.61 11.77
CA ALA A 3 -8.98 0.90 10.63
C ALA A 3 -9.30 1.91 9.54
N LEU A 4 -9.33 1.46 8.29
CA LEU A 4 -9.77 2.26 7.17
C LEU A 4 -11.28 2.46 7.16
N ALA A 5 -11.89 2.31 8.31
CA ALA A 5 -13.33 2.47 8.43
C ALA A 5 -13.77 3.92 8.53
N ASP A 6 -12.82 4.86 8.61
CA ASP A 6 -13.17 6.28 8.65
C ASP A 6 -13.59 6.74 7.27
N LYS A 7 -14.88 6.79 7.07
CA LYS A 7 -15.48 7.10 5.78
C LYS A 7 -15.25 8.53 5.32
N ASN A 8 -14.79 9.41 6.20
CA ASN A 8 -14.51 10.78 5.84
C ASN A 8 -13.18 10.95 5.12
N THR A 9 -12.35 9.91 5.12
CA THR A 9 -11.00 9.96 4.57
C THR A 9 -10.97 9.63 3.08
N PHE A 10 -11.88 8.77 2.62
CA PHE A 10 -11.86 8.29 1.24
C PHE A 10 -13.22 8.43 0.56
N THR A 11 -13.16 8.66 -0.75
CA THR A 11 -14.38 8.61 -1.56
C THR A 11 -14.84 7.16 -1.72
N PRO A 12 -16.10 6.93 -2.13
CA PRO A 12 -16.56 5.56 -2.40
C PRO A 12 -15.72 4.84 -3.46
N ASP A 13 -15.24 5.54 -4.48
CA ASP A 13 -14.38 4.93 -5.50
C ASP A 13 -13.04 4.53 -4.91
N GLU A 14 -12.46 5.37 -4.05
CA GLU A 14 -11.22 5.07 -3.36
C GLU A 14 -11.37 3.87 -2.44
N GLU A 15 -12.47 3.79 -1.71
CA GLU A 15 -12.73 2.63 -0.83
C GLU A 15 -12.84 1.34 -1.63
N ARG A 16 -13.52 1.37 -2.77
CA ARG A 16 -13.65 0.21 -3.64
C ARG A 16 -12.30 -0.22 -4.21
N ALA A 17 -11.50 0.75 -4.65
CA ALA A 17 -10.16 0.45 -5.18
C ALA A 17 -9.28 -0.18 -4.11
N LEU A 18 -9.27 0.36 -2.90
CA LEU A 18 -8.48 -0.18 -1.80
C LEU A 18 -8.93 -1.57 -1.39
N LYS A 19 -10.23 -1.80 -1.38
CA LYS A 19 -10.78 -3.11 -1.04
C LYS A 19 -10.38 -4.15 -2.09
N GLU A 20 -10.50 -3.80 -3.36
CA GLU A 20 -10.11 -4.70 -4.44
C GLU A 20 -8.62 -4.99 -4.39
N LEU A 21 -7.80 -3.97 -4.17
CA LEU A 21 -6.35 -4.13 -4.05
C LEU A 21 -6.00 -5.08 -2.92
N THR A 22 -6.59 -4.86 -1.74
CA THR A 22 -6.34 -5.70 -0.58
C THR A 22 -6.69 -7.15 -0.85
N ASN A 23 -7.87 -7.39 -1.39
CA ASN A 23 -8.32 -8.76 -1.69
C ASN A 23 -7.45 -9.42 -2.74
N SER A 24 -7.10 -8.69 -3.80
CA SER A 24 -6.29 -9.22 -4.89
C SER A 24 -4.88 -9.56 -4.44
N LEU A 25 -4.28 -8.71 -3.60
CA LEU A 25 -2.94 -8.96 -3.07
C LEU A 25 -2.94 -10.14 -2.11
N LYS A 26 -3.95 -10.26 -1.26
CA LYS A 26 -4.05 -11.39 -0.35
C LYS A 26 -4.23 -12.71 -1.11
N ASN A 27 -5.00 -12.68 -2.20
CA ASN A 27 -5.18 -13.86 -3.04
C ASN A 27 -3.90 -14.23 -3.80
N LEU A 28 -3.19 -13.24 -4.32
CA LEU A 28 -1.97 -13.48 -5.08
C LEU A 28 -0.82 -13.94 -4.20
N LEU A 29 -0.64 -13.29 -3.06
CA LEU A 29 0.55 -13.44 -2.24
C LEU A 29 0.37 -14.38 -1.04
N GLY A 30 -0.84 -14.44 -0.49
CA GLY A 30 -1.09 -15.26 0.69
C GLY A 30 -0.12 -14.92 1.82
N GLU A 31 0.60 -15.93 2.30
CA GLU A 31 1.56 -15.75 3.40
C GLU A 31 2.80 -14.96 3.02
N GLN A 32 3.03 -14.74 1.74
CA GLN A 32 4.15 -13.92 1.28
C GLN A 32 3.89 -12.42 1.52
N LEU A 33 2.64 -12.03 1.71
CA LEU A 33 2.31 -10.64 2.02
C LEU A 33 2.61 -10.36 3.49
N VAL A 34 3.74 -9.70 3.73
CA VAL A 34 4.21 -9.41 5.09
C VAL A 34 3.50 -8.19 5.66
N LYS A 35 3.33 -7.16 4.83
CA LYS A 35 2.72 -5.92 5.26
C LYS A 35 2.04 -5.25 4.09
N LEU A 36 0.85 -4.76 4.34
CA LEU A 36 0.10 -3.94 3.39
C LEU A 36 -0.45 -2.77 4.18
N ALA A 37 0.04 -1.58 3.89
CA ALA A 37 -0.27 -0.43 4.73
C ALA A 37 -0.39 0.85 3.91
N LEU A 38 -1.35 1.67 4.31
CA LEU A 38 -1.48 3.03 3.85
C LEU A 38 -0.48 3.89 4.63
N PHE A 39 0.25 4.76 3.96
CA PHE A 39 1.18 5.67 4.62
C PHE A 39 1.12 7.04 3.94
N GLY A 40 1.97 7.97 4.35
CA GLY A 40 2.01 9.30 3.77
C GLY A 40 0.88 10.20 4.24
N SER A 41 0.58 11.25 3.48
CA SER A 41 -0.36 12.28 3.89
C SER A 41 -1.79 11.76 4.09
N ARG A 42 -2.21 10.80 3.26
CA ARG A 42 -3.56 10.23 3.38
C ARG A 42 -3.70 9.43 4.67
N ALA A 43 -2.65 8.80 5.14
CA ALA A 43 -2.65 8.08 6.42
C ALA A 43 -2.68 9.06 7.60
N ARG A 44 -1.98 10.19 7.47
CA ARG A 44 -1.94 11.20 8.53
C ARG A 44 -3.20 12.06 8.59
N GLY A 45 -3.94 12.14 7.48
CA GLY A 45 -5.11 12.99 7.41
C GLY A 45 -4.83 14.44 7.05
N ASP A 46 -3.59 14.78 6.72
CA ASP A 46 -3.19 16.15 6.36
C ASP A 46 -2.95 16.29 4.85
N TYR A 47 -3.94 15.88 4.08
CA TYR A 47 -3.83 15.83 2.62
C TYR A 47 -4.84 16.77 1.97
N ASP A 48 -4.60 17.10 0.69
CA ASP A 48 -5.60 17.72 -0.14
C ASP A 48 -6.29 16.65 -1.00
N LYS A 49 -7.34 17.02 -1.71
CA LYS A 49 -8.16 16.10 -2.49
C LYS A 49 -7.41 15.45 -3.66
N GLU A 50 -6.30 16.05 -4.08
CA GLU A 50 -5.55 15.57 -5.22
C GLU A 50 -4.35 14.72 -4.83
N SER A 51 -4.12 14.51 -3.54
CA SER A 51 -3.02 13.70 -3.07
C SER A 51 -3.23 12.25 -3.47
N ASP A 52 -2.15 11.63 -3.96
CA ASP A 52 -2.16 10.20 -4.26
C ASP A 52 -2.29 9.40 -2.97
N ILE A 53 -2.82 8.20 -3.10
CA ILE A 53 -2.89 7.26 -1.99
C ILE A 53 -1.59 6.47 -1.98
N ASP A 54 -0.77 6.66 -0.94
CA ASP A 54 0.52 5.97 -0.81
C ASP A 54 0.34 4.64 -0.10
N ILE A 55 0.76 3.57 -0.74
CA ILE A 55 0.57 2.21 -0.24
C ILE A 55 1.90 1.47 -0.24
N ALA A 56 2.25 0.89 0.91
CA ALA A 56 3.42 0.05 1.05
C ALA A 56 3.01 -1.42 0.96
N ILE A 57 3.69 -2.15 0.11
CA ILE A 57 3.47 -3.59 -0.11
C ILE A 57 4.78 -4.30 0.15
N ILE A 58 4.88 -4.98 1.28
CA ILE A 58 6.10 -5.67 1.70
C ILE A 58 5.89 -7.17 1.50
N VAL A 59 6.79 -7.80 0.76
CA VAL A 59 6.60 -9.17 0.27
C VAL A 59 7.81 -10.02 0.63
N ARG A 60 7.54 -11.20 1.20
CA ARG A 60 8.58 -12.19 1.43
C ARG A 60 8.82 -12.98 0.14
N GLY A 61 10.09 -13.14 -0.22
CA GLY A 61 10.44 -13.88 -1.43
C GLY A 61 10.03 -13.15 -2.71
N LEU A 62 10.11 -11.84 -2.70
CA LEU A 62 9.74 -11.03 -3.86
C LEU A 62 10.70 -11.29 -5.01
N THR A 63 10.15 -11.66 -6.17
CA THR A 63 10.89 -11.85 -7.41
C THR A 63 10.49 -10.74 -8.38
N ARG A 64 11.30 -10.56 -9.44
CA ARG A 64 10.95 -9.61 -10.50
C ARG A 64 9.60 -9.96 -11.12
N GLU A 65 9.37 -11.23 -11.36
CA GLU A 65 8.13 -11.70 -11.97
C GLU A 65 6.93 -11.37 -11.08
N LEU A 66 7.05 -11.65 -9.80
CA LEU A 66 5.99 -11.35 -8.84
C LEU A 66 5.76 -9.84 -8.73
N LYS A 67 6.82 -9.07 -8.72
CA LYS A 67 6.74 -7.61 -8.70
C LYS A 67 5.99 -7.08 -9.91
N ASN A 68 6.27 -7.64 -11.10
CA ASN A 68 5.56 -7.26 -12.32
C ASN A 68 4.06 -7.61 -12.24
N GLN A 69 3.74 -8.76 -11.67
CA GLN A 69 2.34 -9.14 -11.46
C GLN A 69 1.61 -8.16 -10.54
N ILE A 70 2.30 -7.71 -9.49
CA ILE A 70 1.73 -6.73 -8.56
C ILE A 70 1.48 -5.40 -9.28
N PHE A 71 2.45 -4.90 -10.03
CA PHE A 71 2.30 -3.64 -10.75
C PHE A 71 1.19 -3.70 -11.80
N ASN A 72 1.07 -4.82 -12.51
CA ASN A 72 0.00 -4.98 -13.48
C ASN A 72 -1.37 -4.98 -12.80
N MET A 73 -1.48 -5.63 -11.66
CA MET A 73 -2.71 -5.64 -10.87
C MET A 73 -3.08 -4.23 -10.39
N VAL A 74 -2.10 -3.49 -9.89
CA VAL A 74 -2.31 -2.13 -9.42
C VAL A 74 -2.78 -1.25 -10.58
N ALA A 75 -2.13 -1.36 -11.73
CA ALA A 75 -2.50 -0.57 -12.91
C ALA A 75 -3.94 -0.85 -13.35
N ASP A 76 -4.35 -2.12 -13.33
CA ASP A 76 -5.72 -2.49 -13.68
C ASP A 76 -6.74 -1.87 -12.73
N ILE A 77 -6.43 -1.87 -11.44
CA ILE A 77 -7.30 -1.29 -10.43
C ILE A 77 -7.39 0.23 -10.57
N GLU A 78 -6.24 0.88 -10.79
CA GLU A 78 -6.22 2.33 -11.03
C GLU A 78 -7.07 2.70 -12.23
N PHE A 79 -6.95 1.95 -13.31
CA PHE A 79 -7.69 2.22 -14.52
C PHE A 79 -9.19 1.96 -14.33
N LYS A 80 -9.53 0.90 -13.64
CA LYS A 80 -10.92 0.49 -13.42
C LYS A 80 -11.70 1.48 -12.57
N HIS A 81 -11.05 2.02 -11.54
CA HIS A 81 -11.72 2.88 -10.55
C HIS A 81 -11.39 4.37 -10.74
N PHE A 82 -10.48 4.71 -11.65
CA PHE A 82 -9.99 6.07 -11.84
C PHE A 82 -9.44 6.66 -10.54
N VAL A 83 -8.69 5.84 -9.80
CA VAL A 83 -8.10 6.22 -8.52
C VAL A 83 -6.58 6.08 -8.64
N PRO A 84 -5.82 7.18 -8.55
CA PRO A 84 -4.35 7.07 -8.61
C PRO A 84 -3.82 6.47 -7.31
N LEU A 85 -2.99 5.44 -7.46
CA LEU A 85 -2.37 4.75 -6.34
C LEU A 85 -0.85 4.84 -6.50
N SER A 86 -0.17 5.29 -5.46
CA SER A 86 1.28 5.33 -5.44
C SER A 86 1.76 4.15 -4.58
N THR A 87 2.28 3.11 -5.24
CA THR A 87 2.66 1.90 -4.54
C THR A 87 4.16 1.77 -4.40
N LEU A 88 4.61 1.39 -3.21
CA LEU A 88 5.98 1.06 -2.92
C LEU A 88 6.04 -0.43 -2.63
N VAL A 89 6.65 -1.20 -3.53
CA VAL A 89 6.75 -2.65 -3.42
C VAL A 89 8.17 -3.01 -3.04
N LEU A 90 8.34 -3.59 -1.86
CA LEU A 90 9.66 -3.96 -1.32
C LEU A 90 9.66 -5.40 -0.85
N SER A 91 10.82 -6.04 -0.97
CA SER A 91 11.01 -7.32 -0.30
C SER A 91 11.10 -7.09 1.21
N GLN A 92 10.80 -8.13 1.97
CA GLN A 92 10.95 -8.08 3.41
C GLN A 92 12.38 -7.71 3.80
N GLU A 93 13.35 -8.28 3.11
CA GLU A 93 14.77 -8.02 3.37
C GLU A 93 15.14 -6.57 3.14
N ASP A 94 14.68 -5.98 2.02
CA ASP A 94 14.95 -4.58 1.72
C ASP A 94 14.29 -3.66 2.72
N PHE A 95 13.07 -3.98 3.14
CA PHE A 95 12.36 -3.18 4.13
C PHE A 95 13.09 -3.20 5.48
N GLU A 96 13.52 -4.38 5.94
CA GLU A 96 14.28 -4.51 7.17
C GLU A 96 15.61 -3.77 7.10
N HIS A 97 16.25 -3.81 5.94
CA HIS A 97 17.50 -3.10 5.70
C HIS A 97 17.32 -1.59 5.80
N LEU A 98 16.25 -1.07 5.20
CA LEU A 98 15.93 0.35 5.27
C LEU A 98 15.62 0.78 6.71
N LYS A 99 14.94 -0.06 7.48
CA LYS A 99 14.67 0.23 8.89
C LYS A 99 15.94 0.28 9.71
N LYS A 100 16.87 -0.65 9.48
CA LYS A 100 18.15 -0.67 10.19
C LYS A 100 18.98 0.58 9.90
N ARG A 101 18.88 1.12 8.71
CA ARG A 101 19.55 2.34 8.31
C ARG A 101 18.77 3.59 8.68
N GLU A 102 17.67 3.43 9.38
CA GLU A 102 16.81 4.52 9.81
C GLU A 102 16.38 5.43 8.66
N ARG A 103 16.14 4.81 7.49
CA ARG A 103 15.65 5.57 6.34
C ARG A 103 14.22 6.01 6.61
N ARG A 104 13.97 7.26 6.29
CA ARG A 104 12.70 7.91 6.60
C ARG A 104 11.49 7.18 6.09
N ILE A 105 11.55 6.70 4.84
CA ILE A 105 10.41 6.00 4.24
C ILE A 105 10.01 4.78 5.06
N ALA A 106 10.98 4.00 5.52
CA ALA A 106 10.70 2.81 6.32
C ALA A 106 10.15 3.18 7.70
N LEU A 107 10.69 4.23 8.30
CA LEU A 107 10.23 4.70 9.60
C LEU A 107 8.80 5.24 9.51
N ASP A 108 8.48 5.95 8.44
CA ASP A 108 7.15 6.48 8.21
C ASP A 108 6.13 5.35 8.08
N ILE A 109 6.47 4.30 7.33
CA ILE A 109 5.60 3.15 7.17
C ILE A 109 5.36 2.46 8.52
N GLU A 110 6.41 2.32 9.34
CA GLU A 110 6.28 1.68 10.64
C GLU A 110 5.45 2.50 11.62
N LYS A 111 5.69 3.81 11.66
CA LYS A 111 5.06 4.68 12.66
C LYS A 111 3.68 5.16 12.25
N GLU A 112 3.50 5.49 10.99
CA GLU A 112 2.28 6.15 10.51
C GLU A 112 1.41 5.22 9.66
N GLY A 113 1.91 4.06 9.28
CA GLY A 113 1.18 3.14 8.42
C GLY A 113 -0.10 2.62 9.05
N VAL A 114 -1.15 2.60 8.25
CA VAL A 114 -2.45 2.05 8.64
C VAL A 114 -2.64 0.75 7.87
N SER A 115 -2.79 -0.36 8.59
CA SER A 115 -2.97 -1.67 7.95
C SER A 115 -4.25 -1.72 7.12
N LEU A 116 -4.13 -2.27 5.95
CA LEU A 116 -5.25 -2.49 5.04
C LEU A 116 -5.83 -3.90 5.14
#